data_d757b2909e31dd12fd497a5d5c8a68ab
#
_entry.id   d757b2909e31dd12fd497a5d5c8a68ab
#
_cell.length_a   1.000
_cell.length_b   1.000
_cell.length_c   1.000
_cell.angle_alpha   90.00
_cell.angle_beta   90.00
_cell.angle_gamma   90.00
#
_symmetry.space_group_name_H-M   'P 1'
#
loop_
_entity.id
_entity.type
_entity.pdbx_description
1 polymer ?
#
loop_
_entity_poly.entity_id
_entity_poly.type
_entity_poly.pdbx_seq_one_letter_code
_entity_poly.pdbx_strand_id
1 'polypeptide(L)'
;MKLGDLLPRMVEPPPGLRSRTLARRLSYLEAPGVNTVGAGEPPILWEEAAGANVLDADGNVYVDLTAGFGVASVGHRHPRVVEAVRKQAGRLLHGLADVHAHPGRVELAAQLARLAPVDDPQVFFAISGAEAVEIALKSALGTTGRPGVIAFEPSYHGLTLGALAASSRAEFRAPFAAHLHSHVRRLPFGGDPAALEEALGAGDVGCVLVEPIVGREGVLVPPAGWLGEVARLCRQAGALLIADEIFTGFGRTGSLFAVEGEGVRPDLLCCGKALGGGMPIAAVLAQRPHFACWETGGEALHTSTFLAHPLACAAALAVLGILEEEHLPARAYRLGGLVEKRLADWPQRFPQVAAVRGKGLLWGIELRSREEARRWIEGVLARGVLLLAGGPEGRVAQIVPPLTITEPQLEAALEILEQALEQGLEESQG
;
A
#
# COMPACT_ATOMS: atom_id res chain seq x y z
N MET A 1 2.29 -2.38 -31.30
CA MET A 1 2.54 -2.83 -29.91
C MET A 1 1.19 -2.81 -29.19
N LYS A 2 0.94 -3.73 -28.27
CA LYS A 2 -0.28 -3.76 -27.47
C LYS A 2 -0.07 -2.94 -26.20
N LEU A 3 -1.13 -2.35 -25.66
CA LEU A 3 -1.11 -1.73 -24.34
C LEU A 3 -0.61 -2.73 -23.30
N GLY A 4 0.36 -2.35 -22.48
CA GLY A 4 1.01 -3.18 -21.47
C GLY A 4 2.52 -2.98 -21.42
N ASP A 5 3.17 -2.89 -22.59
CA ASP A 5 4.62 -2.78 -22.72
C ASP A 5 5.05 -1.54 -23.54
N LEU A 6 4.15 -0.56 -23.67
CA LEU A 6 4.43 0.66 -24.42
C LEU A 6 5.31 1.62 -23.61
N LEU A 7 6.14 2.36 -24.30
CA LEU A 7 6.77 3.57 -23.76
C LEU A 7 5.72 4.71 -23.70
N PRO A 8 5.95 5.77 -22.93
CA PRO A 8 5.07 6.91 -22.86
C PRO A 8 4.76 7.50 -24.24
N ARG A 9 3.51 7.87 -24.48
CA ARG A 9 3.09 8.50 -25.73
C ARG A 9 2.02 9.55 -25.46
N MET A 10 2.38 10.81 -25.63
CA MET A 10 1.49 11.94 -25.43
C MET A 10 0.85 12.34 -26.75
N VAL A 11 -0.48 12.46 -26.77
CA VAL A 11 -1.29 12.93 -27.91
C VAL A 11 -1.63 14.41 -27.74
N GLU A 12 -1.96 14.79 -26.51
CA GLU A 12 -2.18 16.19 -26.12
C GLU A 12 -1.71 16.43 -24.66
N PRO A 13 -1.46 17.69 -24.27
CA PRO A 13 -1.06 17.99 -22.89
C PRO A 13 -2.13 17.53 -21.87
N PRO A 14 -1.73 16.77 -20.83
CA PRO A 14 -2.66 16.33 -19.80
C PRO A 14 -2.99 17.44 -18.79
N PRO A 15 -4.23 17.48 -18.26
CA PRO A 15 -5.38 16.72 -18.72
C PRO A 15 -5.96 17.33 -20.01
N GLY A 16 -6.29 16.46 -20.99
CA GLY A 16 -6.89 16.86 -22.26
C GLY A 16 -8.35 17.31 -22.11
N LEU A 17 -8.98 17.67 -23.23
CA LEU A 17 -10.34 18.22 -23.22
C LEU A 17 -11.38 17.27 -22.65
N ARG A 18 -11.30 15.98 -22.99
CA ARG A 18 -12.25 14.96 -22.54
C ARG A 18 -12.10 14.72 -21.02
N SER A 19 -10.87 14.59 -20.53
CA SER A 19 -10.60 14.47 -19.09
C SER A 19 -11.14 15.67 -18.32
N ARG A 20 -10.84 16.91 -18.75
CA ARG A 20 -11.38 18.13 -18.10
C ARG A 20 -12.90 18.16 -18.07
N THR A 21 -13.55 17.75 -19.16
CA THR A 21 -15.02 17.75 -19.26
C THR A 21 -15.63 16.74 -18.27
N LEU A 22 -15.11 15.53 -18.25
CA LEU A 22 -15.56 14.48 -17.34
C LEU A 22 -15.27 14.80 -15.88
N ALA A 23 -14.08 15.33 -15.56
CA ALA A 23 -13.71 15.73 -14.21
C ALA A 23 -14.62 16.85 -13.67
N ARG A 24 -14.97 17.85 -14.51
CA ARG A 24 -15.94 18.89 -14.14
C ARG A 24 -17.32 18.30 -13.85
N ARG A 25 -17.76 17.34 -14.66
CA ARG A 25 -19.04 16.65 -14.42
C ARG A 25 -19.01 15.84 -13.12
N LEU A 26 -17.90 15.13 -12.86
CA LEU A 26 -17.72 14.35 -11.64
C LEU A 26 -17.74 15.25 -10.39
N SER A 27 -17.04 16.39 -10.40
CA SER A 27 -16.99 17.32 -9.27
C SER A 27 -18.35 17.94 -8.91
N TYR A 28 -19.29 17.95 -9.85
CA TYR A 28 -20.66 18.39 -9.60
C TYR A 28 -21.53 17.29 -8.98
N LEU A 29 -21.23 16.01 -9.24
CA LEU A 29 -22.06 14.86 -8.86
C LEU A 29 -21.57 14.16 -7.59
N GLU A 30 -20.28 14.25 -7.32
CA GLU A 30 -19.63 13.54 -6.21
C GLU A 30 -19.43 14.49 -5.01
N ALA A 31 -19.42 13.93 -3.80
CA ALA A 31 -19.20 14.73 -2.59
C ALA A 31 -17.85 15.47 -2.64
N PRO A 32 -17.79 16.73 -2.18
CA PRO A 32 -16.54 17.48 -2.15
C PRO A 32 -15.50 16.80 -1.25
N GLY A 33 -14.22 16.88 -1.64
CA GLY A 33 -13.11 16.35 -0.85
C GLY A 33 -12.81 14.86 -1.03
N VAL A 34 -13.53 14.16 -1.92
CA VAL A 34 -13.24 12.76 -2.26
C VAL A 34 -11.95 12.66 -3.09
N ASN A 35 -11.71 13.63 -3.97
CA ASN A 35 -10.51 13.66 -4.80
C ASN A 35 -9.31 14.28 -4.07
N THR A 36 -8.15 13.61 -4.17
CA THR A 36 -6.87 14.08 -3.60
C THR A 36 -6.15 15.08 -4.52
N VAL A 37 -6.59 15.26 -5.75
CA VAL A 37 -6.03 16.26 -6.69
C VAL A 37 -6.39 17.65 -6.21
N GLY A 38 -5.43 18.57 -6.25
CA GLY A 38 -5.57 19.92 -5.72
C GLY A 38 -6.77 20.68 -6.28
N ALA A 39 -7.37 21.54 -5.46
CA ALA A 39 -8.49 22.38 -5.88
C ALA A 39 -8.06 23.28 -7.06
N GLY A 40 -8.69 23.07 -8.20
CA GLY A 40 -8.45 23.85 -9.41
C GLY A 40 -7.79 23.10 -10.58
N GLU A 41 -7.18 21.96 -10.33
CA GLU A 41 -6.59 21.14 -11.40
C GLU A 41 -7.42 19.87 -11.63
N PRO A 42 -8.05 19.72 -12.81
CA PRO A 42 -8.79 18.51 -13.12
C PRO A 42 -7.81 17.31 -13.26
N PRO A 43 -8.17 16.12 -12.74
CA PRO A 43 -7.37 14.92 -12.95
C PRO A 43 -7.46 14.43 -14.40
N ILE A 44 -6.48 13.64 -14.84
CA ILE A 44 -6.66 12.77 -15.99
C ILE A 44 -7.68 11.69 -15.67
N LEU A 45 -8.45 11.25 -16.66
CA LEU A 45 -9.43 10.17 -16.48
C LEU A 45 -8.92 8.89 -17.16
N TRP A 46 -8.70 7.84 -16.37
CA TRP A 46 -8.26 6.54 -16.88
C TRP A 46 -9.39 5.86 -17.63
N GLU A 47 -9.14 5.41 -18.86
CA GLU A 47 -10.09 4.66 -19.69
C GLU A 47 -9.73 3.17 -19.77
N GLU A 48 -8.44 2.88 -20.00
CA GLU A 48 -7.92 1.51 -20.00
C GLU A 48 -6.57 1.43 -19.26
N ALA A 49 -6.23 0.24 -18.76
CA ALA A 49 -4.90 -0.05 -18.26
C ALA A 49 -4.51 -1.50 -18.56
N ALA A 50 -3.23 -1.76 -18.81
CA ALA A 50 -2.67 -3.10 -18.97
C ALA A 50 -1.17 -3.09 -18.62
N GLY A 51 -0.65 -4.17 -18.00
CA GLY A 51 0.75 -4.21 -17.58
C GLY A 51 1.13 -3.01 -16.74
N ALA A 52 2.11 -2.25 -17.15
CA ALA A 52 2.49 -0.98 -16.51
C ALA A 52 1.99 0.26 -17.30
N ASN A 53 1.03 0.11 -18.21
CA ASN A 53 0.47 1.23 -18.95
C ASN A 53 -0.94 1.62 -18.49
N VAL A 54 -1.20 2.92 -18.52
CA VAL A 54 -2.51 3.54 -18.43
C VAL A 54 -2.77 4.33 -19.70
N LEU A 55 -3.97 4.20 -20.25
CA LEU A 55 -4.51 5.01 -21.33
C LEU A 55 -5.57 5.94 -20.73
N ASP A 56 -5.41 7.25 -20.92
CA ASP A 56 -6.42 8.20 -20.48
C ASP A 56 -7.54 8.40 -21.52
N ALA A 57 -8.57 9.11 -21.12
CA ALA A 57 -9.71 9.42 -21.96
C ALA A 57 -9.36 10.31 -23.18
N ASP A 58 -8.20 10.94 -23.17
CA ASP A 58 -7.71 11.83 -24.22
C ASP A 58 -6.75 11.13 -25.20
N GLY A 59 -6.44 9.84 -24.96
CA GLY A 59 -5.61 9.00 -25.82
C GLY A 59 -4.13 9.00 -25.48
N ASN A 60 -3.72 9.64 -24.37
CA ASN A 60 -2.36 9.58 -23.88
C ASN A 60 -2.07 8.21 -23.24
N VAL A 61 -0.86 7.69 -23.49
CA VAL A 61 -0.36 6.46 -22.87
C VAL A 61 0.73 6.81 -21.88
N TYR A 62 0.51 6.41 -20.64
CA TYR A 62 1.43 6.63 -19.52
C TYR A 62 2.14 5.34 -19.12
N VAL A 63 3.34 5.47 -18.57
CA VAL A 63 3.95 4.44 -17.71
C VAL A 63 3.53 4.73 -16.27
N ASP A 64 2.88 3.76 -15.64
CA ASP A 64 2.36 3.87 -14.28
C ASP A 64 3.41 3.44 -13.26
N LEU A 65 3.97 4.42 -12.54
CA LEU A 65 4.83 4.18 -11.39
C LEU A 65 4.06 4.23 -10.06
N THR A 66 2.73 4.05 -10.09
CA THR A 66 1.88 4.04 -8.88
C THR A 66 1.27 2.67 -8.60
N ALA A 67 1.17 1.81 -9.62
CA ALA A 67 0.41 0.56 -9.60
C ALA A 67 -1.01 0.73 -8.99
N GLY A 68 -1.66 1.89 -9.21
CA GLY A 68 -2.95 2.21 -8.59
C GLY A 68 -2.89 2.12 -7.06
N PHE A 69 -2.01 2.84 -6.41
CA PHE A 69 -1.70 2.76 -4.98
C PHE A 69 -1.14 1.39 -4.52
N GLY A 70 -0.36 0.73 -5.37
CA GLY A 70 0.24 -0.57 -5.08
C GLY A 70 -0.71 -1.77 -5.26
N VAL A 71 -1.91 -1.56 -5.81
CA VAL A 71 -2.91 -2.63 -6.01
C VAL A 71 -2.57 -3.51 -7.21
N ALA A 72 -2.14 -2.93 -8.31
CA ALA A 72 -1.83 -3.63 -9.56
C ALA A 72 -0.41 -4.23 -9.57
N SER A 73 -0.02 -4.93 -8.50
CA SER A 73 1.34 -5.48 -8.36
C SER A 73 1.71 -6.46 -9.47
N VAL A 74 0.78 -7.29 -9.94
CA VAL A 74 0.99 -8.22 -11.07
C VAL A 74 0.72 -7.58 -12.44
N GLY A 75 0.57 -6.24 -12.47
CA GLY A 75 0.20 -5.48 -13.67
C GLY A 75 -1.31 -5.30 -13.82
N HIS A 76 -1.67 -4.16 -14.41
CA HIS A 76 -3.07 -3.88 -14.72
C HIS A 76 -3.64 -4.92 -15.68
N ARG A 77 -4.87 -5.35 -15.44
CA ARG A 77 -5.61 -6.27 -16.33
C ARG A 77 -4.79 -7.53 -16.67
N HIS A 78 -4.08 -8.11 -15.70
CA HIS A 78 -3.30 -9.32 -15.96
C HIS A 78 -4.20 -10.43 -16.51
N PRO A 79 -3.83 -11.11 -17.65
CA PRO A 79 -4.75 -12.05 -18.34
C PRO A 79 -5.27 -13.16 -17.45
N ARG A 80 -4.43 -13.73 -16.57
CA ARG A 80 -4.82 -14.80 -15.64
C ARG A 80 -5.80 -14.32 -14.58
N VAL A 81 -5.63 -13.09 -14.07
CA VAL A 81 -6.58 -12.49 -13.11
C VAL A 81 -7.92 -12.24 -13.78
N VAL A 82 -7.92 -11.64 -14.98
CA VAL A 82 -9.15 -11.40 -15.76
C VAL A 82 -9.88 -12.72 -16.04
N GLU A 83 -9.17 -13.77 -16.44
CA GLU A 83 -9.77 -15.07 -16.74
C GLU A 83 -10.34 -15.74 -15.48
N ALA A 84 -9.63 -15.66 -14.33
CA ALA A 84 -10.12 -16.17 -13.05
C ALA A 84 -11.43 -15.49 -12.64
N VAL A 85 -11.50 -14.16 -12.75
CA VAL A 85 -12.71 -13.37 -12.45
C VAL A 85 -13.85 -13.73 -13.41
N ARG A 86 -13.58 -13.84 -14.72
CA ARG A 86 -14.59 -14.23 -15.71
C ARG A 86 -15.20 -15.61 -15.44
N LYS A 87 -14.35 -16.61 -15.16
CA LYS A 87 -14.80 -17.97 -14.82
C LYS A 87 -15.63 -17.96 -13.55
N GLN A 88 -15.20 -17.24 -12.53
CA GLN A 88 -15.91 -17.14 -11.27
C GLN A 88 -17.26 -16.41 -11.44
N ALA A 89 -17.30 -15.34 -12.23
CA ALA A 89 -18.53 -14.60 -12.53
C ALA A 89 -19.61 -15.46 -13.21
N GLY A 90 -19.21 -16.42 -14.04
CA GLY A 90 -20.11 -17.39 -14.66
C GLY A 90 -20.61 -18.50 -13.72
N ARG A 91 -20.10 -18.58 -12.47
CA ARG A 91 -20.45 -19.63 -11.50
C ARG A 91 -21.19 -19.09 -10.27
N LEU A 92 -20.62 -18.08 -9.63
CA LEU A 92 -21.14 -17.50 -8.40
C LEU A 92 -20.61 -16.07 -8.25
N LEU A 93 -21.49 -15.08 -8.40
CA LEU A 93 -21.16 -13.66 -8.21
C LEU A 93 -21.00 -13.32 -6.74
N HIS A 94 -21.93 -13.78 -5.90
CA HIS A 94 -21.94 -13.52 -4.47
C HIS A 94 -22.37 -14.77 -3.70
N GLY A 95 -21.81 -14.99 -2.53
CA GLY A 95 -22.18 -16.07 -1.61
C GLY A 95 -22.98 -15.53 -0.41
N LEU A 96 -23.11 -16.35 0.63
CA LEU A 96 -23.75 -15.94 1.88
C LEU A 96 -22.68 -15.74 2.97
N ALA A 97 -21.66 -15.03 2.61
CA ALA A 97 -20.52 -14.52 3.42
C ALA A 97 -20.14 -15.39 4.64
N ASP A 98 -20.59 -15.00 5.82
CA ASP A 98 -20.30 -15.64 7.11
C ASP A 98 -21.19 -16.85 7.43
N VAL A 99 -22.29 -17.05 6.69
CA VAL A 99 -23.23 -18.17 6.92
C VAL A 99 -22.88 -19.40 6.08
N HIS A 100 -22.67 -19.22 4.77
CA HIS A 100 -22.32 -20.31 3.85
C HIS A 100 -21.09 -19.93 3.01
N ALA A 101 -19.95 -20.53 3.36
CA ALA A 101 -18.71 -20.34 2.62
C ALA A 101 -18.75 -20.99 1.22
N HIS A 102 -17.82 -20.57 0.35
CA HIS A 102 -17.61 -21.14 -0.97
C HIS A 102 -16.19 -21.70 -1.11
N PRO A 103 -15.94 -22.67 -2.02
CA PRO A 103 -14.64 -23.34 -2.15
C PRO A 103 -13.46 -22.38 -2.34
N GLY A 104 -13.61 -21.30 -3.13
CA GLY A 104 -12.55 -20.33 -3.36
C GLY A 104 -12.10 -19.59 -2.08
N ARG A 105 -13.00 -19.41 -1.10
CA ARG A 105 -12.62 -18.85 0.21
C ARG A 105 -11.75 -19.82 1.01
N VAL A 106 -12.08 -21.11 0.97
CA VAL A 106 -11.31 -22.16 1.68
C VAL A 106 -9.91 -22.25 1.06
N GLU A 107 -9.83 -22.30 -0.26
CA GLU A 107 -8.56 -22.37 -0.98
C GLU A 107 -7.68 -21.15 -0.71
N LEU A 108 -8.26 -19.94 -0.78
CA LEU A 108 -7.51 -18.72 -0.49
C LEU A 108 -7.01 -18.68 0.96
N ALA A 109 -7.83 -19.09 1.92
CA ALA A 109 -7.40 -19.19 3.32
C ALA A 109 -6.21 -20.16 3.48
N ALA A 110 -6.26 -21.32 2.81
CA ALA A 110 -5.16 -22.28 2.84
C ALA A 110 -3.88 -21.73 2.21
N GLN A 111 -3.98 -21.06 1.07
CA GLN A 111 -2.80 -20.45 0.42
C GLN A 111 -2.20 -19.30 1.24
N LEU A 112 -3.02 -18.43 1.81
CA LEU A 112 -2.53 -17.36 2.68
C LEU A 112 -1.88 -17.93 3.95
N ALA A 113 -2.47 -18.93 4.59
CA ALA A 113 -1.88 -19.58 5.75
C ALA A 113 -0.52 -20.24 5.42
N ARG A 114 -0.38 -20.86 4.25
CA ARG A 114 0.89 -21.46 3.79
C ARG A 114 1.99 -20.42 3.62
N LEU A 115 1.62 -19.23 3.15
CA LEU A 115 2.57 -18.17 2.77
C LEU A 115 2.91 -17.23 3.93
N ALA A 116 2.08 -17.19 4.98
CA ALA A 116 2.22 -16.24 6.07
C ALA A 116 3.50 -16.47 6.90
N PRO A 117 4.27 -15.42 7.22
CA PRO A 117 5.36 -15.50 8.19
C PRO A 117 4.83 -15.42 9.64
N VAL A 118 3.79 -16.21 9.93
CA VAL A 118 3.09 -16.30 11.21
C VAL A 118 3.03 -17.77 11.61
N ASP A 119 3.18 -18.09 12.90
CA ASP A 119 3.13 -19.47 13.38
C ASP A 119 1.69 -19.97 13.52
N ASP A 120 1.39 -21.20 13.10
CA ASP A 120 0.04 -21.80 13.09
C ASP A 120 -1.07 -20.81 12.68
N PRO A 121 -1.02 -20.23 11.45
CA PRO A 121 -1.84 -19.11 11.10
C PRO A 121 -3.30 -19.49 10.83
N GLN A 122 -4.20 -18.63 11.26
CA GLN A 122 -5.58 -18.53 10.77
C GLN A 122 -5.77 -17.25 9.98
N VAL A 123 -6.83 -17.21 9.19
CA VAL A 123 -7.14 -16.08 8.29
C VAL A 123 -8.48 -15.47 8.68
N PHE A 124 -8.47 -14.17 8.93
CA PHE A 124 -9.70 -13.38 9.04
C PHE A 124 -9.78 -12.46 7.81
N PHE A 125 -10.74 -12.68 6.93
CA PHE A 125 -10.90 -11.85 5.74
C PHE A 125 -11.51 -10.49 6.05
N ALA A 126 -11.20 -9.50 5.22
CA ALA A 126 -11.72 -8.14 5.22
C ALA A 126 -11.93 -7.65 3.78
N ILE A 127 -12.67 -6.56 3.58
CA ILE A 127 -12.87 -5.95 2.25
C ILE A 127 -11.84 -4.86 1.99
N SER A 128 -11.30 -4.25 3.02
CA SER A 128 -10.34 -3.15 2.90
C SER A 128 -9.19 -3.28 3.90
N GLY A 129 -8.07 -2.60 3.62
CA GLY A 129 -6.95 -2.53 4.54
C GLY A 129 -7.32 -1.91 5.89
N ALA A 130 -8.13 -0.84 5.89
CA ALA A 130 -8.59 -0.22 7.13
C ALA A 130 -9.40 -1.20 8.00
N GLU A 131 -10.27 -2.01 7.38
CA GLU A 131 -11.01 -3.05 8.09
C GLU A 131 -10.09 -4.15 8.63
N ALA A 132 -9.05 -4.55 7.89
CA ALA A 132 -8.05 -5.49 8.39
C ALA A 132 -7.34 -4.95 9.64
N VAL A 133 -6.98 -3.66 9.66
CA VAL A 133 -6.42 -3.01 10.86
C VAL A 133 -7.44 -3.00 12.02
N GLU A 134 -8.72 -2.73 11.78
CA GLU A 134 -9.78 -2.82 12.81
C GLU A 134 -9.88 -4.22 13.40
N ILE A 135 -9.84 -5.26 12.55
CA ILE A 135 -9.86 -6.66 12.98
C ILE A 135 -8.63 -6.95 13.85
N ALA A 136 -7.44 -6.53 13.43
CA ALA A 136 -6.20 -6.76 14.16
C ALA A 136 -6.21 -6.07 15.54
N LEU A 137 -6.64 -4.80 15.61
CA LEU A 137 -6.77 -4.07 16.88
C LEU A 137 -7.77 -4.71 17.83
N LYS A 138 -8.94 -5.13 17.32
CA LYS A 138 -9.96 -5.83 18.09
C LYS A 138 -9.45 -7.20 18.59
N SER A 139 -8.75 -7.94 17.74
CA SER A 139 -8.14 -9.22 18.12
C SER A 139 -7.11 -9.04 19.24
N ALA A 140 -6.28 -8.01 19.13
CA ALA A 140 -5.28 -7.72 20.16
C ALA A 140 -5.94 -7.35 21.50
N LEU A 141 -6.98 -6.50 21.49
CA LEU A 141 -7.74 -6.17 22.69
C LEU A 141 -8.41 -7.41 23.28
N GLY A 142 -9.09 -8.22 22.45
CA GLY A 142 -9.78 -9.44 22.90
C GLY A 142 -8.84 -10.50 23.45
N THR A 143 -7.61 -10.58 22.94
CA THR A 143 -6.59 -11.53 23.38
C THR A 143 -5.91 -11.08 24.67
N THR A 144 -5.53 -9.80 24.76
CA THR A 144 -4.71 -9.29 25.87
C THR A 144 -5.52 -8.66 27.00
N GLY A 145 -6.76 -8.25 26.75
CA GLY A 145 -7.57 -7.43 27.64
C GLY A 145 -7.02 -6.02 27.88
N ARG A 146 -5.93 -5.62 27.18
CA ARG A 146 -5.23 -4.34 27.37
C ARG A 146 -5.58 -3.38 26.24
N PRO A 147 -6.12 -2.17 26.52
CA PRO A 147 -6.62 -1.25 25.51
C PRO A 147 -5.52 -0.41 24.83
N GLY A 148 -4.33 -0.33 25.42
CA GLY A 148 -3.23 0.50 24.91
C GLY A 148 -2.71 0.00 23.56
N VAL A 149 -2.50 0.93 22.64
CA VAL A 149 -1.91 0.71 21.32
C VAL A 149 -0.72 1.60 21.17
N ILE A 150 0.42 1.06 20.79
CA ILE A 150 1.55 1.86 20.30
C ILE A 150 1.53 1.83 18.78
N ALA A 151 1.56 3.00 18.16
CA ALA A 151 1.76 3.19 16.73
C ALA A 151 2.99 4.09 16.51
N PHE A 152 3.49 4.14 15.28
CA PHE A 152 4.66 4.96 14.97
C PHE A 152 4.30 6.19 14.13
N GLU A 153 5.12 7.23 14.20
CA GLU A 153 5.01 8.44 13.40
C GLU A 153 6.26 8.64 12.54
N PRO A 154 6.09 8.89 11.24
CA PRO A 154 4.82 8.91 10.48
C PRO A 154 4.31 7.50 10.16
N SER A 155 2.97 7.37 9.96
CA SER A 155 2.31 6.12 9.55
C SER A 155 0.95 6.36 8.92
N TYR A 156 0.47 5.36 8.17
CA TYR A 156 -0.88 5.37 7.60
C TYR A 156 -1.50 3.96 7.65
N HIS A 157 -2.52 3.80 8.47
CA HIS A 157 -3.20 2.52 8.68
C HIS A 157 -4.65 2.48 8.18
N GLY A 158 -5.16 3.60 7.66
CA GLY A 158 -6.51 3.72 7.15
C GLY A 158 -7.30 4.89 7.75
N LEU A 159 -8.57 5.02 7.35
CA LEU A 159 -9.44 6.15 7.72
C LEU A 159 -10.74 5.73 8.41
N THR A 160 -10.96 4.45 8.72
CA THR A 160 -11.98 4.03 9.69
C THR A 160 -11.54 4.46 11.08
N LEU A 161 -12.45 4.65 12.04
CA LEU A 161 -12.15 5.35 13.29
C LEU A 161 -11.00 4.71 14.10
N GLY A 162 -10.93 3.38 14.20
CA GLY A 162 -9.84 2.70 14.90
C GLY A 162 -8.51 2.81 14.15
N ALA A 163 -8.51 2.56 12.83
CA ALA A 163 -7.34 2.71 11.98
C ALA A 163 -6.87 4.17 11.89
N LEU A 164 -7.82 5.13 11.85
CA LEU A 164 -7.53 6.57 11.86
C LEU A 164 -6.92 6.99 13.20
N ALA A 165 -7.40 6.43 14.32
CA ALA A 165 -6.79 6.69 15.62
C ALA A 165 -5.32 6.30 15.67
N ALA A 166 -4.93 5.22 14.97
CA ALA A 166 -3.54 4.75 14.87
C ALA A 166 -2.70 5.48 13.81
N SER A 167 -3.33 6.03 12.76
CA SER A 167 -2.65 6.82 11.72
C SER A 167 -2.08 8.13 12.26
N SER A 168 -0.98 8.63 11.67
CA SER A 168 -0.24 9.75 12.26
C SER A 168 -0.72 11.14 11.84
N ARG A 169 -1.26 11.33 10.62
CA ARG A 169 -1.62 12.67 10.11
C ARG A 169 -2.66 13.38 10.96
N ALA A 170 -2.25 14.50 11.54
CA ALA A 170 -3.14 15.33 12.37
C ALA A 170 -4.33 15.87 11.57
N GLU A 171 -4.13 16.24 10.31
CA GLU A 171 -5.15 16.79 9.41
C GLU A 171 -6.29 15.80 9.16
N PHE A 172 -6.01 14.50 9.15
CA PHE A 172 -7.05 13.47 9.02
C PHE A 172 -7.77 13.20 10.32
N ARG A 173 -7.06 13.29 11.46
CA ARG A 173 -7.61 12.99 12.79
C ARG A 173 -8.38 14.15 13.42
N ALA A 174 -7.88 15.37 13.25
CA ALA A 174 -8.42 16.54 13.95
C ALA A 174 -9.94 16.75 13.75
N PRO A 175 -10.50 16.63 12.52
CA PRO A 175 -11.94 16.77 12.32
C PRO A 175 -12.79 15.74 13.06
N PHE A 176 -12.22 14.58 13.39
CA PHE A 176 -12.90 13.44 14.00
C PHE A 176 -12.42 13.13 15.42
N ALA A 177 -11.62 14.01 16.03
CA ALA A 177 -10.94 13.75 17.30
C ALA A 177 -11.91 13.31 18.42
N ALA A 178 -13.14 13.84 18.44
CA ALA A 178 -14.16 13.47 19.42
C ALA A 178 -14.64 12.01 19.34
N HIS A 179 -14.40 11.33 18.21
CA HIS A 179 -14.79 9.93 17.99
C HIS A 179 -13.59 8.97 18.04
N LEU A 180 -12.37 9.49 18.17
CA LEU A 180 -11.18 8.65 18.23
C LEU A 180 -10.91 8.23 19.68
N HIS A 181 -10.57 6.96 19.87
CA HIS A 181 -10.19 6.49 21.19
C HIS A 181 -8.82 7.04 21.62
N SER A 182 -8.64 7.28 22.92
CA SER A 182 -7.48 7.94 23.51
C SER A 182 -6.32 7.01 23.86
N HIS A 183 -6.44 5.72 23.58
CA HIS A 183 -5.47 4.71 24.01
C HIS A 183 -4.27 4.53 23.07
N VAL A 184 -4.14 5.34 22.01
CA VAL A 184 -2.99 5.29 21.09
C VAL A 184 -1.87 6.19 21.56
N ARG A 185 -0.71 5.62 21.82
CA ARG A 185 0.58 6.31 22.01
C ARG A 185 1.35 6.27 20.70
N ARG A 186 2.02 7.37 20.35
CA ARG A 186 2.83 7.46 19.14
C ARG A 186 4.28 7.63 19.48
N LEU A 187 5.14 6.86 18.82
CA LEU A 187 6.58 6.93 18.94
C LEU A 187 7.20 7.22 17.57
N PRO A 188 8.39 7.83 17.50
CA PRO A 188 9.06 8.05 16.22
C PRO A 188 9.35 6.72 15.52
N PHE A 189 9.01 6.63 14.22
CA PHE A 189 9.36 5.48 13.39
C PHE A 189 10.87 5.39 13.19
N GLY A 190 11.45 4.21 13.43
CA GLY A 190 12.90 4.03 13.36
C GLY A 190 13.67 4.70 14.50
N GLY A 191 12.96 5.21 15.53
CA GLY A 191 13.55 5.86 16.69
C GLY A 191 14.19 4.91 17.69
N ASP A 192 14.68 5.47 18.80
CA ASP A 192 15.36 4.71 19.87
C ASP A 192 14.41 3.65 20.47
N PRO A 193 14.79 2.37 20.47
CA PRO A 193 14.01 1.31 21.09
C PRO A 193 13.76 1.50 22.60
N ALA A 194 14.59 2.27 23.31
CA ALA A 194 14.40 2.57 24.72
C ALA A 194 13.06 3.30 24.99
N ALA A 195 12.62 4.17 24.08
CA ALA A 195 11.31 4.83 24.17
C ALA A 195 10.15 3.83 24.05
N LEU A 196 10.31 2.80 23.23
CA LEU A 196 9.32 1.73 23.13
C LEU A 196 9.31 0.87 24.40
N GLU A 197 10.48 0.53 24.95
CA GLU A 197 10.60 -0.24 26.19
C GLU A 197 9.93 0.49 27.37
N GLU A 198 10.18 1.79 27.50
CA GLU A 198 9.52 2.64 28.52
C GLU A 198 7.98 2.65 28.34
N ALA A 199 7.50 2.87 27.11
CA ALA A 199 6.07 2.90 26.82
C ALA A 199 5.38 1.56 27.11
N LEU A 200 6.03 0.44 26.83
CA LEU A 200 5.56 -0.91 27.13
C LEU A 200 5.58 -1.20 28.64
N GLY A 201 6.51 -0.61 29.38
CA GLY A 201 6.64 -0.76 30.83
C GLY A 201 5.42 -0.31 31.65
N ALA A 202 4.52 0.49 31.05
CA ALA A 202 3.27 0.88 31.68
C ALA A 202 2.28 -0.28 31.90
N GLY A 203 2.46 -1.41 31.20
CA GLY A 203 1.70 -2.64 31.38
C GLY A 203 0.27 -2.64 30.83
N ASP A 204 -0.20 -1.54 30.26
CA ASP A 204 -1.55 -1.37 29.68
C ASP A 204 -1.58 -1.55 28.14
N VAL A 205 -0.43 -1.76 27.50
CA VAL A 205 -0.30 -1.91 26.05
C VAL A 205 -0.68 -3.32 25.62
N GLY A 206 -1.71 -3.43 24.79
CA GLY A 206 -2.16 -4.68 24.17
C GLY A 206 -1.42 -5.02 22.89
N CYS A 207 -1.07 -4.00 22.09
CA CYS A 207 -0.36 -4.23 20.83
C CYS A 207 0.52 -3.04 20.41
N VAL A 208 1.47 -3.38 19.53
CA VAL A 208 2.28 -2.44 18.76
C VAL A 208 1.93 -2.63 17.28
N LEU A 209 1.47 -1.59 16.62
CA LEU A 209 1.12 -1.57 15.20
C LEU A 209 2.21 -0.86 14.41
N VAL A 210 2.76 -1.53 13.39
CA VAL A 210 3.88 -1.02 12.60
C VAL A 210 3.76 -1.37 11.11
N GLU A 211 4.05 -0.42 10.23
CA GLU A 211 4.42 -0.71 8.85
C GLU A 211 5.91 -1.11 8.83
N PRO A 212 6.32 -2.26 8.28
CA PRO A 212 7.75 -2.62 8.23
C PRO A 212 8.61 -1.62 7.45
N ILE A 213 8.05 -1.02 6.42
CA ILE A 213 8.52 0.16 5.72
C ILE A 213 7.30 1.07 5.61
N VAL A 214 7.42 2.29 6.10
CA VAL A 214 6.33 3.27 5.98
C VAL A 214 6.12 3.57 4.50
N GLY A 215 4.94 3.27 3.99
CA GLY A 215 4.65 3.44 2.57
C GLY A 215 4.19 4.86 2.24
N ARG A 216 2.92 5.15 2.43
CA ARG A 216 2.26 6.41 2.03
C ARG A 216 2.92 7.65 2.60
N GLU A 217 3.43 7.57 3.82
CA GLU A 217 4.01 8.71 4.54
C GLU A 217 5.48 8.97 4.19
N GLY A 218 5.93 8.59 3.00
CA GLY A 218 7.20 9.04 2.44
C GLY A 218 8.26 7.96 2.25
N VAL A 219 7.87 6.71 2.18
CA VAL A 219 8.76 5.55 1.96
C VAL A 219 9.93 5.56 2.94
N LEU A 220 9.64 5.43 4.23
CA LEU A 220 10.68 5.40 5.25
C LEU A 220 11.09 3.95 5.52
N VAL A 221 12.37 3.69 5.33
CA VAL A 221 13.00 2.40 5.67
C VAL A 221 13.63 2.54 7.05
N PRO A 222 13.30 1.68 8.02
CA PRO A 222 13.86 1.78 9.36
C PRO A 222 15.33 1.36 9.36
N PRO A 223 16.11 1.73 10.41
CA PRO A 223 17.45 1.19 10.60
C PRO A 223 17.47 -0.34 10.62
N ALA A 224 18.52 -0.94 10.10
CA ALA A 224 18.69 -2.40 10.11
C ALA A 224 18.58 -2.96 11.53
N GLY A 225 17.80 -4.04 11.69
CA GLY A 225 17.57 -4.69 12.99
C GLY A 225 16.53 -4.00 13.89
N TRP A 226 16.04 -2.81 13.52
CA TRP A 226 15.08 -2.07 14.34
C TRP A 226 13.76 -2.81 14.51
N LEU A 227 13.22 -3.39 13.45
CA LEU A 227 11.96 -4.14 13.51
C LEU A 227 12.11 -5.43 14.35
N GLY A 228 13.28 -6.07 14.27
CA GLY A 228 13.63 -7.20 15.11
C GLY A 228 13.64 -6.84 16.60
N GLU A 229 14.16 -5.66 16.94
CA GLU A 229 14.15 -5.16 18.31
C GLU A 229 12.75 -4.81 18.79
N VAL A 230 11.91 -4.18 17.95
CA VAL A 230 10.47 -3.97 18.23
C VAL A 230 9.79 -5.30 18.55
N ALA A 231 10.00 -6.33 17.74
CA ALA A 231 9.44 -7.66 17.97
C ALA A 231 9.91 -8.29 19.29
N ARG A 232 11.19 -8.11 19.63
CA ARG A 232 11.77 -8.61 20.90
C ARG A 232 11.11 -7.93 22.12
N LEU A 233 10.98 -6.60 22.08
CA LEU A 233 10.38 -5.81 23.16
C LEU A 233 8.89 -6.14 23.34
N CYS A 234 8.12 -6.27 22.26
CA CYS A 234 6.73 -6.71 22.30
C CYS A 234 6.58 -8.05 23.02
N ARG A 235 7.41 -9.04 22.66
CA ARG A 235 7.38 -10.38 23.27
C ARG A 235 7.70 -10.33 24.77
N GLN A 236 8.69 -9.51 25.17
CA GLN A 236 9.06 -9.37 26.59
C GLN A 236 7.94 -8.74 27.43
N ALA A 237 7.22 -7.74 26.86
CA ALA A 237 6.12 -7.07 27.53
C ALA A 237 4.78 -7.84 27.43
N GLY A 238 4.73 -8.92 26.66
CA GLY A 238 3.50 -9.65 26.32
C GLY A 238 2.49 -8.79 25.55
N ALA A 239 2.96 -7.80 24.80
CA ALA A 239 2.18 -7.04 23.82
C ALA A 239 2.25 -7.73 22.45
N LEU A 240 1.15 -7.71 21.68
CA LEU A 240 1.14 -8.33 20.36
C LEU A 240 1.76 -7.41 19.32
N LEU A 241 2.61 -7.96 18.45
CA LEU A 241 3.13 -7.25 17.28
C LEU A 241 2.17 -7.40 16.10
N ILE A 242 1.61 -6.30 15.63
CA ILE A 242 0.80 -6.22 14.42
C ILE A 242 1.65 -5.61 13.31
N ALA A 243 1.96 -6.38 12.27
CA ALA A 243 2.61 -5.88 11.07
C ALA A 243 1.57 -5.47 10.03
N ASP A 244 1.56 -4.20 9.65
CA ASP A 244 0.75 -3.69 8.55
C ASP A 244 1.54 -3.82 7.25
N GLU A 245 1.29 -4.91 6.53
CA GLU A 245 1.89 -5.23 5.23
C GLU A 245 0.93 -4.94 4.06
N ILE A 246 -0.09 -4.10 4.28
CA ILE A 246 -1.08 -3.76 3.25
C ILE A 246 -0.40 -3.13 2.03
N PHE A 247 0.65 -2.34 2.24
CA PHE A 247 1.38 -1.68 1.16
C PHE A 247 2.68 -2.40 0.78
N THR A 248 3.36 -3.02 1.73
CA THR A 248 4.69 -3.62 1.58
C THR A 248 4.66 -5.08 1.16
N GLY A 249 3.54 -5.76 1.39
CA GLY A 249 3.38 -7.18 1.12
C GLY A 249 3.33 -7.57 -0.36
N PHE A 250 3.34 -8.86 -0.60
CA PHE A 250 3.20 -9.50 -1.91
C PHE A 250 4.29 -9.11 -2.90
N GLY A 251 5.54 -9.12 -2.44
CA GLY A 251 6.71 -9.00 -3.31
C GLY A 251 7.25 -7.59 -3.49
N ARG A 252 6.55 -6.56 -3.02
CA ARG A 252 6.88 -5.15 -3.25
C ARG A 252 8.31 -4.78 -2.88
N THR A 253 8.78 -5.28 -1.73
CA THR A 253 10.10 -4.94 -1.16
C THR A 253 11.21 -5.93 -1.52
N GLY A 254 10.91 -6.92 -2.36
CA GLY A 254 11.86 -7.96 -2.77
C GLY A 254 11.72 -9.28 -2.00
N SER A 255 10.94 -9.31 -0.93
CA SER A 255 10.46 -10.50 -0.22
C SER A 255 8.96 -10.61 -0.37
N LEU A 256 8.34 -11.77 -0.08
CA LEU A 256 6.88 -11.89 -0.16
C LEU A 256 6.21 -10.96 0.84
N PHE A 257 6.72 -10.91 2.07
CA PHE A 257 6.38 -9.92 3.09
C PHE A 257 7.65 -9.20 3.56
N ALA A 258 7.56 -7.90 3.85
CA ALA A 258 8.72 -7.08 4.20
C ALA A 258 9.35 -7.50 5.53
N VAL A 259 8.56 -8.00 6.48
CA VAL A 259 9.03 -8.53 7.78
C VAL A 259 10.04 -9.66 7.63
N GLU A 260 9.97 -10.45 6.53
CA GLU A 260 10.89 -11.55 6.26
C GLU A 260 12.34 -11.08 6.07
N GLY A 261 12.51 -9.84 5.58
CA GLY A 261 13.84 -9.24 5.38
C GLY A 261 14.66 -9.06 6.66
N GLU A 262 14.00 -9.04 7.82
CA GLU A 262 14.64 -9.00 9.15
C GLU A 262 14.35 -10.27 9.98
N GLY A 263 13.79 -11.31 9.36
CA GLY A 263 13.47 -12.56 10.05
C GLY A 263 12.38 -12.41 11.13
N VAL A 264 11.57 -11.36 11.04
CA VAL A 264 10.51 -11.09 12.02
C VAL A 264 9.27 -11.91 11.71
N ARG A 265 8.70 -12.53 12.74
CA ARG A 265 7.40 -13.24 12.71
C ARG A 265 6.44 -12.47 13.61
N PRO A 266 5.52 -11.69 13.06
CA PRO A 266 4.55 -10.95 13.85
C PRO A 266 3.47 -11.88 14.44
N ASP A 267 2.80 -11.42 15.49
CA ASP A 267 1.63 -12.12 16.05
C ASP A 267 0.41 -12.01 15.13
N LEU A 268 0.23 -10.82 14.52
CA LEU A 268 -0.78 -10.53 13.49
C LEU A 268 -0.14 -9.82 12.30
N LEU A 269 -0.58 -10.16 11.10
CA LEU A 269 -0.16 -9.54 9.85
C LEU A 269 -1.38 -9.09 9.05
N CYS A 270 -1.49 -7.79 8.78
CA CYS A 270 -2.51 -7.23 7.91
C CYS A 270 -2.01 -7.20 6.47
N CYS A 271 -2.80 -7.70 5.52
CA CYS A 271 -2.49 -7.65 4.09
C CYS A 271 -3.70 -7.24 3.25
N GLY A 272 -3.45 -6.70 2.06
CA GLY A 272 -4.49 -6.18 1.18
C GLY A 272 -3.90 -5.70 -0.15
N LYS A 273 -4.45 -4.62 -0.73
CA LYS A 273 -3.98 -4.01 -1.99
C LYS A 273 -3.61 -5.03 -3.07
N ALA A 274 -2.31 -5.37 -3.17
CA ALA A 274 -1.76 -6.31 -4.15
C ALA A 274 -2.48 -7.67 -4.15
N LEU A 275 -2.96 -8.14 -2.99
CA LEU A 275 -3.69 -9.39 -2.85
C LEU A 275 -4.85 -9.51 -3.85
N GLY A 276 -5.59 -8.42 -4.03
CA GLY A 276 -6.79 -8.43 -4.86
C GLY A 276 -6.56 -8.34 -6.37
N GLY A 277 -5.36 -7.90 -6.82
CA GLY A 277 -5.07 -7.69 -8.24
C GLY A 277 -6.05 -6.76 -8.96
N GLY A 278 -6.64 -5.80 -8.23
CA GLY A 278 -7.69 -4.88 -8.68
C GLY A 278 -9.05 -5.12 -8.01
N MET A 279 -9.27 -6.27 -7.35
CA MET A 279 -10.51 -6.56 -6.62
C MET A 279 -10.36 -6.20 -5.12
N PRO A 280 -11.42 -5.65 -4.48
CA PRO A 280 -11.37 -5.29 -3.07
C PRO A 280 -11.35 -6.55 -2.18
N ILE A 281 -10.22 -6.79 -1.53
CA ILE A 281 -10.02 -7.83 -0.54
C ILE A 281 -8.81 -7.50 0.34
N ALA A 282 -8.91 -7.84 1.61
CA ALA A 282 -7.82 -7.79 2.58
C ALA A 282 -7.97 -8.97 3.55
N ALA A 283 -6.97 -9.20 4.36
CA ALA A 283 -7.00 -10.23 5.38
C ALA A 283 -6.08 -9.88 6.56
N VAL A 284 -6.40 -10.45 7.71
CA VAL A 284 -5.50 -10.56 8.85
C VAL A 284 -5.09 -12.03 8.99
N LEU A 285 -3.80 -12.26 9.08
CA LEU A 285 -3.20 -13.55 9.35
C LEU A 285 -2.68 -13.50 10.79
N ALA A 286 -3.12 -14.40 11.64
CA ALA A 286 -2.72 -14.40 13.04
C ALA A 286 -2.54 -15.81 13.57
N GLN A 287 -1.73 -15.95 14.59
CA GLN A 287 -1.65 -17.22 15.33
C GLN A 287 -3.04 -17.58 15.89
N ARG A 288 -3.40 -18.85 15.81
CA ARG A 288 -4.72 -19.35 16.22
C ARG A 288 -5.21 -18.84 17.59
N PRO A 289 -4.39 -18.78 18.66
CA PRO A 289 -4.84 -18.26 19.96
C PRO A 289 -5.30 -16.80 19.92
N HIS A 290 -4.77 -15.98 19.00
CA HIS A 290 -5.12 -14.56 18.90
C HIS A 290 -6.48 -14.32 18.22
N PHE A 291 -7.09 -15.35 17.65
CA PHE A 291 -8.45 -15.31 17.14
C PHE A 291 -9.47 -16.01 18.04
N ALA A 292 -9.05 -16.62 19.15
CA ALA A 292 -9.97 -17.29 20.07
C ALA A 292 -11.01 -16.35 20.68
N CYS A 293 -10.71 -15.05 20.80
CA CYS A 293 -11.64 -14.04 21.29
C CYS A 293 -12.91 -13.85 20.41
N TRP A 294 -12.88 -14.36 19.16
CA TRP A 294 -14.02 -14.30 18.24
C TRP A 294 -15.00 -15.49 18.40
N GLU A 295 -14.63 -16.51 19.17
CA GLU A 295 -15.48 -17.68 19.42
C GLU A 295 -16.50 -17.36 20.52
N THR A 296 -17.66 -16.84 20.16
CA THR A 296 -18.71 -16.44 21.11
C THR A 296 -19.86 -17.44 21.21
N GLY A 297 -19.87 -18.44 20.33
CA GLY A 297 -20.96 -19.44 20.26
C GLY A 297 -22.29 -18.88 19.72
N GLY A 298 -22.30 -17.63 19.26
CA GLY A 298 -23.46 -16.92 18.73
C GLY A 298 -23.19 -16.25 17.39
N GLU A 299 -23.82 -15.09 17.20
CA GLU A 299 -23.66 -14.26 15.99
C GLU A 299 -22.23 -13.68 15.91
N ALA A 300 -21.69 -13.52 14.70
CA ALA A 300 -20.37 -13.00 14.47
C ALA A 300 -20.23 -11.56 14.99
N LEU A 301 -19.24 -11.29 15.85
CA LEU A 301 -18.99 -9.97 16.41
C LEU A 301 -18.41 -8.98 15.40
N HIS A 302 -17.83 -9.47 14.31
CA HIS A 302 -17.32 -8.67 13.21
C HIS A 302 -17.47 -9.47 11.92
N THR A 303 -18.26 -8.94 10.99
CA THR A 303 -18.50 -9.54 9.69
C THR A 303 -18.86 -8.47 8.66
N SER A 304 -18.95 -8.85 7.42
CA SER A 304 -19.34 -8.00 6.31
C SER A 304 -20.07 -8.82 5.26
N THR A 305 -21.10 -8.23 4.64
CA THR A 305 -21.86 -8.84 3.54
C THR A 305 -20.95 -9.35 2.42
N PHE A 306 -19.86 -8.65 2.13
CA PHE A 306 -18.91 -8.98 1.06
C PHE A 306 -17.65 -9.70 1.53
N LEU A 307 -17.67 -10.24 2.75
CA LEU A 307 -16.55 -10.97 3.33
C LEU A 307 -16.09 -12.11 2.40
N ALA A 308 -14.80 -12.13 2.05
CA ALA A 308 -14.22 -13.12 1.14
C ALA A 308 -15.06 -13.30 -0.14
N HIS A 309 -15.37 -12.18 -0.83
CA HIS A 309 -16.20 -12.16 -2.02
C HIS A 309 -15.68 -13.15 -3.09
N PRO A 310 -16.55 -13.98 -3.75
CA PRO A 310 -16.11 -15.02 -4.67
C PRO A 310 -15.18 -14.52 -5.80
N LEU A 311 -15.50 -13.37 -6.40
CA LEU A 311 -14.67 -12.79 -7.48
C LEU A 311 -13.31 -12.31 -6.93
N ALA A 312 -13.30 -11.72 -5.75
CA ALA A 312 -12.08 -11.25 -5.12
C ALA A 312 -11.19 -12.43 -4.69
N CYS A 313 -11.76 -13.51 -4.17
CA CYS A 313 -11.01 -14.74 -3.88
C CYS A 313 -10.40 -15.35 -5.14
N ALA A 314 -11.16 -15.41 -6.25
CA ALA A 314 -10.64 -15.91 -7.51
C ALA A 314 -9.50 -15.06 -8.07
N ALA A 315 -9.62 -13.74 -7.97
CA ALA A 315 -8.55 -12.80 -8.35
C ALA A 315 -7.31 -13.01 -7.47
N ALA A 316 -7.49 -13.07 -6.14
CA ALA A 316 -6.41 -13.23 -5.19
C ALA A 316 -5.63 -14.55 -5.39
N LEU A 317 -6.33 -15.67 -5.62
CA LEU A 317 -5.70 -16.95 -5.94
C LEU A 317 -4.85 -16.86 -7.23
N ALA A 318 -5.36 -16.17 -8.26
CA ALA A 318 -4.59 -15.95 -9.48
C ALA A 318 -3.35 -15.08 -9.23
N VAL A 319 -3.48 -14.01 -8.42
CA VAL A 319 -2.35 -13.16 -8.03
C VAL A 319 -1.27 -13.96 -7.30
N LEU A 320 -1.64 -14.76 -6.29
CA LEU A 320 -0.68 -15.57 -5.54
C LEU A 320 0.07 -16.55 -6.46
N GLY A 321 -0.65 -17.21 -7.38
CA GLY A 321 -0.01 -18.09 -8.36
C GLY A 321 0.95 -17.36 -9.31
N ILE A 322 0.61 -16.13 -9.76
CA ILE A 322 1.48 -15.32 -10.62
C ILE A 322 2.75 -14.89 -9.86
N LEU A 323 2.61 -14.42 -8.61
CA LEU A 323 3.75 -14.01 -7.78
C LEU A 323 4.78 -15.13 -7.61
N GLU A 324 4.30 -16.35 -7.38
CA GLU A 324 5.14 -17.53 -7.17
C GLU A 324 5.78 -18.02 -8.48
N GLU A 325 4.96 -18.25 -9.52
CA GLU A 325 5.42 -18.82 -10.79
C GLU A 325 6.33 -17.89 -11.60
N GLU A 326 6.08 -16.57 -11.56
CA GLU A 326 6.88 -15.57 -12.25
C GLU A 326 8.00 -14.99 -11.37
N HIS A 327 8.17 -15.52 -10.14
CA HIS A 327 9.21 -15.09 -9.19
C HIS A 327 9.25 -13.57 -8.97
N LEU A 328 8.06 -12.93 -8.88
CA LEU A 328 7.95 -11.47 -8.85
C LEU A 328 8.65 -10.81 -7.65
N PRO A 329 8.72 -11.41 -6.43
CA PRO A 329 9.54 -10.85 -5.36
C PRO A 329 11.03 -10.74 -5.73
N ALA A 330 11.62 -11.78 -6.29
CA ALA A 330 13.02 -11.77 -6.74
C ALA A 330 13.24 -10.76 -7.88
N ARG A 331 12.26 -10.63 -8.80
CA ARG A 331 12.26 -9.61 -9.83
C ARG A 331 12.25 -8.20 -9.23
N ALA A 332 11.39 -7.94 -8.24
CA ALA A 332 11.32 -6.65 -7.56
C ALA A 332 12.65 -6.31 -6.85
N TYR A 333 13.29 -7.28 -6.22
CA TYR A 333 14.63 -7.11 -5.65
C TYR A 333 15.66 -6.69 -6.71
N ARG A 334 15.72 -7.41 -7.83
CA ARG A 334 16.65 -7.14 -8.92
C ARG A 334 16.43 -5.76 -9.56
N LEU A 335 15.17 -5.44 -9.92
CA LEU A 335 14.83 -4.14 -10.51
C LEU A 335 15.01 -2.99 -9.50
N GLY A 336 14.77 -3.27 -8.22
CA GLY A 336 15.05 -2.32 -7.14
C GLY A 336 16.51 -1.91 -7.07
N GLY A 337 17.44 -2.84 -7.30
CA GLY A 337 18.87 -2.53 -7.40
C GLY A 337 19.24 -1.63 -8.59
N LEU A 338 18.48 -1.70 -9.71
CA LEU A 338 18.65 -0.75 -10.82
C LEU A 338 18.16 0.65 -10.42
N VAL A 339 17.00 0.73 -9.76
CA VAL A 339 16.47 2.01 -9.26
C VAL A 339 17.43 2.63 -8.25
N GLU A 340 17.89 1.86 -7.26
CA GLU A 340 18.85 2.30 -6.25
C GLU A 340 20.10 2.90 -6.89
N LYS A 341 20.70 2.19 -7.82
CA LYS A 341 21.91 2.64 -8.53
C LYS A 341 21.67 3.93 -9.31
N ARG A 342 20.50 4.07 -9.95
CA ARG A 342 20.14 5.27 -10.72
C ARG A 342 19.90 6.50 -9.83
N LEU A 343 19.29 6.31 -8.65
CA LEU A 343 18.93 7.39 -7.75
C LEU A 343 20.05 7.78 -6.78
N ALA A 344 21.09 6.97 -6.61
CA ALA A 344 22.08 7.09 -5.53
C ALA A 344 22.77 8.46 -5.47
N ASP A 345 23.05 9.07 -6.61
CA ASP A 345 23.75 10.37 -6.70
C ASP A 345 22.80 11.57 -6.85
N TRP A 346 21.48 11.36 -6.93
CA TRP A 346 20.51 12.43 -7.16
C TRP A 346 20.54 13.55 -6.09
N PRO A 347 20.68 13.26 -4.78
CA PRO A 347 20.80 14.32 -3.77
C PRO A 347 22.03 15.23 -3.94
N GLN A 348 23.08 14.74 -4.62
CA GLN A 348 24.29 15.50 -4.93
C GLN A 348 24.18 16.25 -6.27
N ARG A 349 23.52 15.62 -7.26
CA ARG A 349 23.36 16.19 -8.61
C ARG A 349 22.26 17.23 -8.71
N PHE A 350 21.17 17.03 -7.96
CA PHE A 350 19.96 17.85 -8.02
C PHE A 350 19.70 18.54 -6.67
N PRO A 351 19.99 19.85 -6.58
CA PRO A 351 19.82 20.61 -5.32
C PRO A 351 18.40 20.57 -4.74
N GLN A 352 17.36 20.38 -5.59
CA GLN A 352 15.97 20.24 -5.17
C GLN A 352 15.65 18.88 -4.54
N VAL A 353 16.50 17.86 -4.73
CA VAL A 353 16.34 16.53 -4.09
C VAL A 353 16.99 16.54 -2.71
N ALA A 354 16.21 16.31 -1.67
CA ALA A 354 16.69 16.26 -0.31
C ALA A 354 17.21 14.87 0.07
N ALA A 355 16.50 13.82 -0.35
CA ALA A 355 16.86 12.43 -0.06
C ALA A 355 16.20 11.46 -1.06
N VAL A 356 16.81 10.28 -1.20
CA VAL A 356 16.21 9.12 -1.86
C VAL A 356 16.30 7.92 -0.92
N ARG A 357 15.25 7.08 -0.91
CA ARG A 357 15.21 5.90 -0.04
C ARG A 357 14.22 4.88 -0.56
N GLY A 358 14.47 3.61 -0.31
CA GLY A 358 13.55 2.56 -0.75
C GLY A 358 14.10 1.16 -0.58
N LYS A 359 13.28 0.18 -0.98
CA LYS A 359 13.65 -1.24 -1.01
C LYS A 359 12.80 -1.97 -2.04
N GLY A 360 13.42 -2.83 -2.85
CA GLY A 360 12.72 -3.48 -3.96
C GLY A 360 12.14 -2.45 -4.93
N LEU A 361 10.87 -2.56 -5.29
CA LEU A 361 10.15 -1.59 -6.13
C LEU A 361 9.25 -0.65 -5.32
N LEU A 362 9.74 -0.20 -4.17
CA LEU A 362 9.12 0.83 -3.33
C LEU A 362 10.17 1.90 -3.02
N TRP A 363 10.12 3.03 -3.74
CA TRP A 363 11.09 4.12 -3.61
C TRP A 363 10.41 5.47 -3.40
N GLY A 364 11.05 6.31 -2.60
CA GLY A 364 10.66 7.69 -2.35
C GLY A 364 11.78 8.65 -2.72
N ILE A 365 11.44 9.69 -3.47
CA ILE A 365 12.32 10.80 -3.81
C ILE A 365 11.77 12.02 -3.09
N GLU A 366 12.45 12.48 -2.06
CA GLU A 366 12.04 13.62 -1.26
C GLU A 366 12.59 14.92 -1.86
N LEU A 367 11.71 15.84 -2.18
CA LEU A 367 12.03 17.19 -2.62
C LEU A 367 12.12 18.14 -1.40
N ARG A 368 12.80 19.27 -1.55
CA ARG A 368 12.99 20.23 -0.44
C ARG A 368 11.70 20.94 -0.05
N SER A 369 10.76 21.10 -0.99
CA SER A 369 9.49 21.73 -0.72
C SER A 369 8.33 21.02 -1.42
N ARG A 370 7.12 21.24 -0.91
CA ARG A 370 5.87 20.77 -1.52
C ARG A 370 5.70 21.33 -2.94
N GLU A 371 6.05 22.59 -3.13
CA GLU A 371 5.91 23.28 -4.40
C GLU A 371 6.84 22.71 -5.47
N GLU A 372 8.09 22.40 -5.11
CA GLU A 372 9.03 21.71 -6.01
C GLU A 372 8.53 20.33 -6.38
N ALA A 373 8.04 19.55 -5.39
CA ALA A 373 7.49 18.23 -5.65
C ALA A 373 6.28 18.29 -6.60
N ARG A 374 5.36 19.23 -6.37
CA ARG A 374 4.19 19.44 -7.22
C ARG A 374 4.59 19.74 -8.66
N ARG A 375 5.42 20.78 -8.87
CA ARG A 375 5.88 21.19 -10.21
C ARG A 375 6.60 20.05 -10.93
N TRP A 376 7.46 19.35 -10.23
CA TRP A 376 8.18 18.21 -10.80
C TRP A 376 7.22 17.08 -11.22
N ILE A 377 6.29 16.66 -10.35
CA ILE A 377 5.30 15.62 -10.65
C ILE A 377 4.42 16.02 -11.85
N GLU A 378 4.02 17.29 -11.96
CA GLU A 378 3.29 17.81 -13.11
C GLU A 378 4.13 17.75 -14.40
N GLY A 379 5.39 18.13 -14.33
CA GLY A 379 6.33 18.03 -15.45
C GLY A 379 6.56 16.57 -15.90
N VAL A 380 6.61 15.64 -14.97
CA VAL A 380 6.71 14.20 -15.22
C VAL A 380 5.42 13.67 -15.85
N LEU A 381 4.25 14.07 -15.34
CA LEU A 381 2.95 13.72 -15.89
C LEU A 381 2.83 14.19 -17.35
N ALA A 382 3.24 15.43 -17.64
CA ALA A 382 3.23 15.98 -18.99
C ALA A 382 4.07 15.19 -19.99
N ARG A 383 5.04 14.39 -19.51
CA ARG A 383 5.90 13.51 -20.30
C ARG A 383 5.44 12.04 -20.30
N GLY A 384 4.28 11.75 -19.72
CA GLY A 384 3.66 10.42 -19.78
C GLY A 384 4.11 9.43 -18.69
N VAL A 385 4.52 9.91 -17.52
CA VAL A 385 4.79 9.05 -16.37
C VAL A 385 3.90 9.46 -15.19
N LEU A 386 3.25 8.46 -14.57
CA LEU A 386 2.40 8.67 -13.41
C LEU A 386 3.20 8.49 -12.12
N LEU A 387 3.20 9.52 -11.28
CA LEU A 387 3.72 9.50 -9.92
C LEU A 387 2.66 10.01 -8.93
N LEU A 388 2.83 9.65 -7.66
CA LEU A 388 2.03 10.19 -6.57
C LEU A 388 2.91 10.91 -5.57
N ALA A 389 2.41 12.06 -5.09
CA ALA A 389 2.97 12.72 -3.93
C ALA A 389 2.58 12.00 -2.65
N GLY A 390 3.54 11.74 -1.77
CA GLY A 390 3.38 11.17 -0.44
C GLY A 390 4.16 11.96 0.61
N GLY A 391 4.19 11.41 1.83
CA GLY A 391 4.84 12.05 2.96
C GLY A 391 3.97 13.14 3.61
N PRO A 392 4.33 13.63 4.82
CA PRO A 392 3.51 14.57 5.58
C PRO A 392 3.25 15.81 4.76
N GLU A 393 3.97 16.45 4.05
CA GLU A 393 3.67 17.67 3.30
C GLU A 393 3.48 17.46 1.80
N GLY A 394 3.41 16.19 1.35
CA GLY A 394 3.34 15.86 -0.07
C GLY A 394 4.66 16.13 -0.81
N ARG A 395 5.79 16.11 -0.09
CA ARG A 395 7.13 16.37 -0.64
C ARG A 395 7.82 15.16 -1.25
N VAL A 396 7.27 13.97 -1.08
CA VAL A 396 7.90 12.72 -1.52
C VAL A 396 7.18 12.17 -2.73
N ALA A 397 7.83 12.16 -3.87
CA ALA A 397 7.32 11.43 -5.03
C ALA A 397 7.63 9.93 -4.87
N GLN A 398 6.63 9.09 -5.14
CA GLN A 398 6.71 7.65 -4.89
C GLN A 398 6.83 6.87 -6.20
N ILE A 399 7.81 5.98 -6.28
CA ILE A 399 8.00 5.01 -7.36
C ILE A 399 7.52 3.65 -6.85
N VAL A 400 6.35 3.21 -7.31
CA VAL A 400 5.66 1.99 -6.89
C VAL A 400 5.09 1.25 -8.11
N PRO A 401 5.87 0.95 -9.15
CA PRO A 401 5.36 0.38 -10.39
C PRO A 401 4.76 -1.02 -10.17
N PRO A 402 3.98 -1.55 -11.11
CA PRO A 402 3.73 -2.99 -11.19
C PRO A 402 5.05 -3.77 -11.15
N LEU A 403 5.09 -4.92 -10.45
CA LEU A 403 6.30 -5.76 -10.37
C LEU A 403 6.66 -6.37 -11.72
N THR A 404 5.69 -6.39 -12.63
CA THR A 404 5.82 -6.84 -14.02
C THR A 404 6.29 -5.76 -14.98
N ILE A 405 6.54 -4.52 -14.51
CA ILE A 405 7.09 -3.45 -15.36
C ILE A 405 8.31 -3.96 -16.14
N THR A 406 8.39 -3.64 -17.43
CA THR A 406 9.55 -4.03 -18.25
C THR A 406 10.75 -3.13 -17.95
N GLU A 407 11.97 -3.65 -18.13
CA GLU A 407 13.18 -2.83 -17.95
C GLU A 407 13.17 -1.59 -18.86
N PRO A 408 12.82 -1.68 -20.17
CA PRO A 408 12.73 -0.50 -21.01
C PRO A 408 11.73 0.55 -20.52
N GLN A 409 10.57 0.12 -19.96
CA GLN A 409 9.62 1.06 -19.37
C GLN A 409 10.17 1.74 -18.11
N LEU A 410 10.83 0.97 -17.25
CA LEU A 410 11.43 1.48 -16.02
C LEU A 410 12.55 2.47 -16.34
N GLU A 411 13.44 2.12 -17.27
CA GLU A 411 14.53 2.98 -17.72
C GLU A 411 14.02 4.28 -18.34
N ALA A 412 13.06 4.20 -19.27
CA ALA A 412 12.45 5.36 -19.89
C ALA A 412 11.74 6.26 -18.85
N ALA A 413 11.05 5.66 -17.87
CA ALA A 413 10.43 6.43 -16.81
C ALA A 413 11.49 7.14 -15.95
N LEU A 414 12.55 6.46 -15.51
CA LEU A 414 13.64 7.05 -14.72
C LEU A 414 14.36 8.17 -15.50
N GLU A 415 14.56 8.02 -16.81
CA GLU A 415 15.12 9.06 -17.68
C GLU A 415 14.20 10.29 -17.72
N ILE A 416 12.89 10.10 -17.86
CA ILE A 416 11.92 11.21 -17.83
C ILE A 416 11.93 11.92 -16.47
N LEU A 417 12.03 11.18 -15.37
CA LEU A 417 12.15 11.76 -14.04
C LEU A 417 13.38 12.66 -13.93
N GLU A 418 14.53 12.18 -14.42
CA GLU A 418 15.80 12.90 -14.40
C GLU A 418 15.75 14.18 -15.25
N GLN A 419 15.30 14.07 -16.50
CA GLN A 419 15.13 15.20 -17.42
C GLN A 419 14.21 16.30 -16.85
N ALA A 420 13.15 15.89 -16.14
CA ALA A 420 12.26 16.85 -15.50
C ALA A 420 12.90 17.58 -14.31
N LEU A 421 13.88 16.97 -13.62
CA LEU A 421 14.69 17.64 -12.60
C LEU A 421 15.68 18.62 -13.23
N GLU A 422 16.33 18.25 -14.33
CA GLU A 422 17.29 19.11 -15.04
C GLU A 422 16.64 20.40 -15.55
N GLN A 423 15.45 20.30 -16.14
CA GLN A 423 14.71 21.48 -16.62
C GLN A 423 14.29 22.42 -15.48
N GLY A 424 13.88 21.88 -14.33
CA GLY A 424 13.56 22.69 -13.16
C GLY A 424 14.77 23.47 -12.60
N LEU A 425 16.00 23.03 -12.89
CA LEU A 425 17.22 23.79 -12.58
C LEU A 425 17.43 24.97 -13.52
N GLU A 426 17.20 24.80 -14.81
CA GLU A 426 17.36 25.85 -15.82
C GLU A 426 16.38 26.99 -15.57
N GLU A 427 15.11 26.69 -15.30
CA GLU A 427 14.07 27.67 -14.97
C GLU A 427 14.32 28.46 -13.68
N SER A 428 15.06 27.89 -12.72
CA SER A 428 15.37 28.56 -11.45
C SER A 428 16.61 29.46 -11.51
N GLN A 429 17.40 29.38 -12.59
CA GLN A 429 18.63 30.18 -12.81
C GLN A 429 18.44 31.34 -13.83
N GLY A 430 17.32 31.39 -14.53
CA GLY A 430 16.93 32.44 -15.48
C GLY A 430 15.89 33.38 -14.90
#